data_c5303ebb29521f40cc169867ded2a65b
#
_entry.id   c5303ebb29521f40cc169867ded2a65b
#
_cell.length_a   1.000
_cell.length_b   1.000
_cell.length_c   1.000
_cell.angle_alpha   90.00
_cell.angle_beta   90.00
_cell.angle_gamma   90.00
#
_symmetry.space_group_name_H-M   'P 1'
#
loop_
_entity.id
_entity.type
_entity.pdbx_description
1 polymer ?
#
loop_
_entity_poly.entity_id
_entity_poly.type
_entity_poly.pdbx_seq_one_letter_code
_entity_poly.pdbx_strand_id
1 'polypeptide(L)'
;MKVFITGATGFVGGHVARAYAAKGARLHLLTRNTSNLAGLEGIDAETVVGDLRQTQALRSALSGCDALIHVAADYRLWVPDPKEMYAANVDGTRELLKLAREVGVAKVVYTSSVATMGFKRDGTIVDEASPVSFADMIGHYKRSKFLAEQEAIAAAQAGQHVMILNPTTPIGPHDAKPTPTGRIIVDFLNRNFPAYVDTGLNLVDVAEVARMHVVALERGTPGERYILGGENLTLKQILDRLSAITGLPSPTMKVTHAVAMAFAFFDENITGKLRGKEPRATVEAVRMGRKMMFATAAKAERELGFQVTPVYEAMQSAVKWFLAHGYAPHP
;
A
#
# COMPACT_ATOMS: atom_id res chain seq x y z
N MET A 1 23.98 5.46 9.05
CA MET A 1 22.90 6.31 8.46
C MET A 1 21.75 6.36 9.44
N LYS A 2 21.23 7.55 9.77
CA LYS A 2 20.06 7.77 10.62
C LYS A 2 18.84 7.99 9.74
N VAL A 3 17.81 7.16 9.88
CA VAL A 3 16.64 7.14 9.00
C VAL A 3 15.36 7.39 9.79
N PHE A 4 14.60 8.39 9.38
CA PHE A 4 13.27 8.63 9.93
C PHE A 4 12.22 7.92 9.07
N ILE A 5 11.41 7.04 9.65
CA ILE A 5 10.40 6.26 8.92
C ILE A 5 9.02 6.58 9.48
N THR A 6 8.10 6.99 8.62
CA THR A 6 6.69 7.09 8.95
C THR A 6 5.94 5.84 8.49
N GLY A 7 4.90 5.46 9.22
CA GLY A 7 4.07 4.30 8.85
C GLY A 7 4.69 2.93 9.15
N ALA A 8 5.76 2.87 9.94
CA ALA A 8 6.45 1.62 10.30
C ALA A 8 5.54 0.59 11.01
N THR A 9 4.47 1.02 11.67
CA THR A 9 3.49 0.14 12.31
C THR A 9 2.49 -0.48 11.32
N GLY A 10 2.53 -0.07 10.05
CA GLY A 10 1.73 -0.65 8.97
C GLY A 10 2.45 -1.80 8.26
N PHE A 11 1.72 -2.52 7.39
CA PHE A 11 2.21 -3.70 6.68
C PHE A 11 3.50 -3.41 5.88
N VAL A 12 3.43 -2.52 4.89
CA VAL A 12 4.61 -2.17 4.07
C VAL A 12 5.69 -1.49 4.92
N GLY A 13 5.31 -0.54 5.78
CA GLY A 13 6.27 0.20 6.60
C GLY A 13 7.04 -0.66 7.60
N GLY A 14 6.42 -1.71 8.15
CA GLY A 14 7.11 -2.68 9.02
C GLY A 14 8.18 -3.47 8.28
N HIS A 15 7.90 -3.90 7.05
CA HIS A 15 8.89 -4.54 6.19
C HIS A 15 10.00 -3.57 5.77
N VAL A 16 9.67 -2.31 5.48
CA VAL A 16 10.66 -1.26 5.18
C VAL A 16 11.57 -1.01 6.38
N ALA A 17 11.02 -0.92 7.58
CA ALA A 17 11.82 -0.75 8.80
C ALA A 17 12.78 -1.93 9.00
N ARG A 18 12.33 -3.18 8.80
CA ARG A 18 13.20 -4.37 8.84
C ARG A 18 14.31 -4.32 7.79
N ALA A 19 14.00 -3.89 6.57
CA ALA A 19 14.98 -3.80 5.49
C ALA A 19 16.09 -2.78 5.83
N TYR A 20 15.76 -1.64 6.40
CA TYR A 20 16.74 -0.64 6.85
C TYR A 20 17.51 -1.10 8.08
N ALA A 21 16.85 -1.77 9.06
CA ALA A 21 17.52 -2.37 10.21
C ALA A 21 18.57 -3.41 9.78
N ALA A 22 18.25 -4.27 8.83
CA ALA A 22 19.17 -5.26 8.28
C ALA A 22 20.40 -4.63 7.58
N LYS A 23 20.31 -3.36 7.16
CA LYS A 23 21.44 -2.56 6.63
C LYS A 23 22.21 -1.82 7.74
N GLY A 24 21.88 -2.03 9.01
CA GLY A 24 22.53 -1.36 10.13
C GLY A 24 22.18 0.13 10.26
N ALA A 25 21.04 0.57 9.72
CA ALA A 25 20.58 1.94 9.88
C ALA A 25 20.08 2.17 11.32
N ARG A 26 20.36 3.35 11.90
CA ARG A 26 19.71 3.82 13.12
C ARG A 26 18.33 4.33 12.79
N LEU A 27 17.29 3.70 13.32
CA LEU A 27 15.91 3.96 12.95
C LEU A 27 15.21 4.86 13.96
N HIS A 28 14.53 5.89 13.46
CA HIS A 28 13.55 6.70 14.18
C HIS A 28 12.18 6.43 13.55
N LEU A 29 11.28 5.76 14.29
CA LEU A 29 9.99 5.32 13.77
C LEU A 29 8.87 6.20 14.33
N LEU A 30 8.18 6.92 13.42
CA LEU A 30 6.98 7.67 13.81
C LEU A 30 5.85 6.72 14.16
N THR A 31 5.35 6.82 15.39
CA THR A 31 4.22 6.03 15.89
C THR A 31 3.18 6.95 16.52
N ARG A 32 1.92 6.54 16.52
CA ARG A 32 0.87 7.21 17.32
C ARG A 32 0.72 6.52 18.66
N ASN A 33 0.25 7.23 19.68
CA ASN A 33 -0.02 6.63 20.99
C ASN A 33 -0.93 5.38 20.91
N THR A 34 -1.80 5.32 19.91
CA THR A 34 -2.73 4.21 19.68
C THR A 34 -2.18 3.12 18.77
N SER A 35 -0.91 3.22 18.33
CA SER A 35 -0.32 2.25 17.40
C SER A 35 -0.06 0.92 18.08
N ASN A 36 -0.42 -0.18 17.41
CA ASN A 36 0.06 -1.51 17.81
C ASN A 36 1.50 -1.68 17.31
N LEU A 37 2.42 -1.89 18.26
CA LEU A 37 3.85 -2.03 17.98
C LEU A 37 4.28 -3.49 17.74
N ALA A 38 3.39 -4.48 17.87
CA ALA A 38 3.72 -5.89 17.67
C ALA A 38 4.38 -6.18 16.30
N GLY A 39 4.00 -5.42 15.27
CA GLY A 39 4.64 -5.50 13.94
C GLY A 39 6.10 -5.04 13.90
N LEU A 40 6.60 -4.38 14.95
CA LEU A 40 7.98 -3.89 15.06
C LEU A 40 8.87 -4.76 15.97
N GLU A 41 8.34 -5.86 16.46
CA GLU A 41 9.09 -6.78 17.33
C GLU A 41 10.39 -7.24 16.64
N GLY A 42 11.48 -7.24 17.40
CA GLY A 42 12.82 -7.59 16.91
C GLY A 42 13.53 -6.50 16.09
N ILE A 43 12.94 -5.30 15.95
CA ILE A 43 13.58 -4.16 15.30
C ILE A 43 14.18 -3.25 16.39
N ASP A 44 15.51 -3.05 16.36
CA ASP A 44 16.16 -2.05 17.18
C ASP A 44 15.91 -0.66 16.61
N ALA A 45 15.06 0.13 17.28
CA ALA A 45 14.67 1.45 16.81
C ALA A 45 14.20 2.37 17.94
N GLU A 46 14.44 3.65 17.78
CA GLU A 46 13.85 4.70 18.60
C GLU A 46 12.45 5.03 18.11
N THR A 47 11.45 4.98 18.99
CA THR A 47 10.08 5.38 18.65
C THR A 47 9.86 6.85 18.94
N VAL A 48 9.31 7.56 17.96
CA VAL A 48 8.91 8.97 18.05
C VAL A 48 7.40 9.02 18.04
N VAL A 49 6.80 9.46 19.13
CA VAL A 49 5.35 9.61 19.22
C VAL A 49 4.91 10.92 18.56
N GLY A 50 4.01 10.83 17.59
CA GLY A 50 3.51 12.00 16.86
C GLY A 50 2.44 11.66 15.81
N ASP A 51 1.94 12.70 15.15
CA ASP A 51 0.91 12.60 14.11
C ASP A 51 1.31 13.45 12.90
N LEU A 52 1.10 12.94 11.70
CA LEU A 52 1.36 13.67 10.44
C LEU A 52 0.52 14.95 10.29
N ARG A 53 -0.61 15.04 11.00
CA ARG A 53 -1.42 16.25 11.04
C ARG A 53 -0.81 17.37 11.91
N GLN A 54 0.27 17.08 12.64
CA GLN A 54 1.01 17.98 13.52
C GLN A 54 2.52 17.92 13.23
N THR A 55 2.89 18.02 11.96
CA THR A 55 4.25 17.80 11.45
C THR A 55 5.31 18.67 12.14
N GLN A 56 4.99 19.90 12.54
CA GLN A 56 5.97 20.76 13.23
C GLN A 56 6.45 20.16 14.56
N ALA A 57 5.64 19.34 15.24
CA ALA A 57 6.05 18.63 16.45
C ALA A 57 7.14 17.57 16.16
N LEU A 58 7.35 17.18 14.89
CA LEU A 58 8.36 16.20 14.49
C LEU A 58 9.73 16.84 14.19
N ARG A 59 9.86 18.16 14.28
CA ARG A 59 11.07 18.90 13.89
C ARG A 59 12.33 18.37 14.59
N SER A 60 12.32 18.23 15.91
CA SER A 60 13.46 17.74 16.68
C SER A 60 13.84 16.30 16.32
N ALA A 61 12.85 15.45 16.09
CA ALA A 61 13.08 14.03 15.76
C ALA A 61 13.61 13.84 14.35
N LEU A 62 13.21 14.72 13.41
CA LEU A 62 13.65 14.68 12.03
C LEU A 62 15.02 15.36 11.82
N SER A 63 15.37 16.31 12.69
CA SER A 63 16.66 16.99 12.66
C SER A 63 17.82 16.01 12.84
N GLY A 64 18.84 16.14 11.97
CA GLY A 64 20.02 15.27 11.97
C GLY A 64 19.74 13.84 11.46
N CYS A 65 18.59 13.59 10.83
CA CYS A 65 18.38 12.39 10.05
C CYS A 65 18.97 12.57 8.65
N ASP A 66 19.61 11.53 8.14
CA ASP A 66 20.18 11.50 6.80
C ASP A 66 19.10 11.32 5.72
N ALA A 67 18.03 10.60 6.07
CA ALA A 67 16.95 10.28 5.15
C ALA A 67 15.57 10.24 5.84
N LEU A 68 14.54 10.56 5.06
CA LEU A 68 13.13 10.37 5.38
C LEU A 68 12.52 9.30 4.47
N ILE A 69 11.92 8.26 5.06
CA ILE A 69 11.15 7.25 4.35
C ILE A 69 9.68 7.43 4.74
N HIS A 70 8.91 8.00 3.82
CA HIS A 70 7.51 8.34 4.08
C HIS A 70 6.57 7.29 3.53
N VAL A 71 6.22 6.30 4.38
CA VAL A 71 5.32 5.18 4.04
C VAL A 71 3.89 5.41 4.55
N ALA A 72 3.72 6.23 5.57
CA ALA A 72 2.43 6.44 6.21
C ALA A 72 1.39 6.99 5.23
N ALA A 73 0.23 6.34 5.20
CA ALA A 73 -0.97 6.82 4.51
C ALA A 73 -2.21 6.23 5.17
N ASP A 74 -3.33 6.93 5.09
CA ASP A 74 -4.66 6.35 5.32
C ASP A 74 -5.12 5.67 4.04
N TYR A 75 -5.21 4.33 4.06
CA TYR A 75 -5.53 3.49 2.91
C TYR A 75 -6.95 2.88 2.97
N ARG A 76 -7.78 3.35 3.91
CA ARG A 76 -9.15 2.86 4.05
C ARG A 76 -9.96 3.17 2.79
N LEU A 77 -10.61 2.17 2.22
CA LEU A 77 -11.46 2.33 1.03
C LEU A 77 -12.84 2.93 1.40
N TRP A 78 -13.23 2.86 2.65
CA TRP A 78 -14.44 3.45 3.17
C TRP A 78 -14.16 4.21 4.46
N VAL A 79 -14.61 5.46 4.52
CA VAL A 79 -14.52 6.33 5.71
C VAL A 79 -15.80 7.17 5.81
N PRO A 80 -16.33 7.39 7.03
CA PRO A 80 -17.51 8.25 7.21
C PRO A 80 -17.27 9.70 6.80
N ASP A 81 -16.11 10.26 7.18
CA ASP A 81 -15.65 11.61 6.78
C ASP A 81 -14.26 11.49 6.10
N PRO A 82 -14.17 11.83 4.82
CA PRO A 82 -12.89 11.78 4.10
C PRO A 82 -11.92 12.90 4.46
N LYS A 83 -12.32 13.94 5.18
CA LYS A 83 -11.46 15.09 5.50
C LYS A 83 -10.19 14.68 6.22
N GLU A 84 -10.30 13.76 7.20
CA GLU A 84 -9.13 13.26 7.92
C GLU A 84 -8.14 12.53 7.01
N MET A 85 -8.64 11.80 6.01
CA MET A 85 -7.80 11.12 5.02
C MET A 85 -7.02 12.14 4.18
N TYR A 86 -7.65 13.20 3.71
CA TYR A 86 -6.96 14.26 2.96
C TYR A 86 -5.97 15.02 3.84
N ALA A 87 -6.34 15.35 5.07
CA ALA A 87 -5.44 16.00 6.02
C ALA A 87 -4.18 15.16 6.30
N ALA A 88 -4.35 13.83 6.47
CA ALA A 88 -3.20 12.94 6.70
C ALA A 88 -2.38 12.69 5.43
N ASN A 89 -3.04 12.35 4.31
CA ASN A 89 -2.35 11.91 3.10
C ASN A 89 -1.79 13.08 2.29
N VAL A 90 -2.52 14.19 2.16
CA VAL A 90 -2.11 15.33 1.32
C VAL A 90 -1.38 16.38 2.14
N ASP A 91 -2.07 16.97 3.12
CA ASP A 91 -1.50 18.06 3.90
C ASP A 91 -0.34 17.57 4.76
N GLY A 92 -0.47 16.39 5.38
CA GLY A 92 0.60 15.75 6.14
C GLY A 92 1.84 15.46 5.28
N THR A 93 1.67 14.97 4.04
CA THR A 93 2.79 14.75 3.11
C THR A 93 3.44 16.08 2.73
N ARG A 94 2.66 17.10 2.34
CA ARG A 94 3.17 18.44 1.99
C ARG A 94 4.01 19.02 3.11
N GLU A 95 3.45 19.08 4.31
CA GLU A 95 4.13 19.68 5.46
C GLU A 95 5.34 18.87 5.93
N LEU A 96 5.30 17.54 5.82
CA LEU A 96 6.44 16.69 6.17
C LEU A 96 7.60 16.87 5.17
N LEU A 97 7.33 16.94 3.88
CA LEU A 97 8.35 17.21 2.86
C LEU A 97 8.98 18.60 3.06
N LYS A 98 8.15 19.61 3.33
CA LYS A 98 8.61 20.97 3.66
C LYS A 98 9.50 20.95 4.91
N LEU A 99 9.06 20.31 5.99
CA LEU A 99 9.82 20.21 7.23
C LEU A 99 11.15 19.47 7.01
N ALA A 100 11.15 18.36 6.27
CA ALA A 100 12.36 17.63 5.95
C ALA A 100 13.41 18.51 5.22
N ARG A 101 12.95 19.34 4.27
CA ARG A 101 13.81 20.31 3.60
C ARG A 101 14.34 21.37 4.55
N GLU A 102 13.50 21.94 5.41
CA GLU A 102 13.88 22.98 6.38
C GLU A 102 14.93 22.50 7.39
N VAL A 103 14.87 21.24 7.83
CA VAL A 103 15.82 20.65 8.79
C VAL A 103 17.03 19.99 8.12
N GLY A 104 17.13 20.06 6.79
CA GLY A 104 18.29 19.59 6.04
C GLY A 104 18.36 18.08 5.80
N VAL A 105 17.22 17.37 5.79
CA VAL A 105 17.20 15.95 5.38
C VAL A 105 17.62 15.83 3.91
N ALA A 106 18.69 15.08 3.67
CA ALA A 106 19.34 15.03 2.36
C ALA A 106 18.49 14.31 1.30
N LYS A 107 17.82 13.21 1.67
CA LYS A 107 17.08 12.35 0.73
C LYS A 107 15.73 11.91 1.29
N VAL A 108 14.75 11.79 0.41
CA VAL A 108 13.41 11.31 0.74
C VAL A 108 13.00 10.17 -0.18
N VAL A 109 12.46 9.11 0.36
CA VAL A 109 11.70 8.10 -0.40
C VAL A 109 10.23 8.20 0.00
N TYR A 110 9.39 8.58 -0.95
CA TYR A 110 7.95 8.67 -0.77
C TYR A 110 7.25 7.43 -1.33
N THR A 111 6.49 6.74 -0.49
CA THR A 111 5.66 5.61 -0.89
C THR A 111 4.31 6.11 -1.39
N SER A 112 4.17 6.17 -2.70
CA SER A 112 2.90 6.41 -3.35
C SER A 112 2.11 5.09 -3.50
N SER A 113 1.46 4.87 -4.61
CA SER A 113 0.72 3.66 -4.91
C SER A 113 0.47 3.57 -6.41
N VAL A 114 0.38 2.36 -6.94
CA VAL A 114 -0.16 2.14 -8.29
C VAL A 114 -1.61 2.67 -8.43
N ALA A 115 -2.30 2.91 -7.32
CA ALA A 115 -3.62 3.53 -7.30
C ALA A 115 -3.67 4.91 -7.97
N THR A 116 -2.52 5.60 -8.11
CA THR A 116 -2.38 6.89 -8.82
C THR A 116 -2.27 6.74 -10.33
N MET A 117 -2.22 5.51 -10.86
CA MET A 117 -2.11 5.24 -12.29
C MET A 117 -3.47 5.18 -12.99
N GLY A 118 -3.47 5.52 -14.28
CA GLY A 118 -4.68 5.59 -15.13
C GLY A 118 -5.10 4.24 -15.70
N PHE A 119 -5.57 3.29 -14.87
CA PHE A 119 -6.02 1.99 -15.35
C PHE A 119 -7.20 2.05 -16.31
N LYS A 120 -7.15 1.23 -17.35
CA LYS A 120 -8.22 1.06 -18.34
C LYS A 120 -9.03 -0.21 -18.08
N ARG A 121 -10.21 -0.31 -18.72
CA ARG A 121 -11.10 -1.48 -18.61
C ARG A 121 -10.65 -2.65 -19.48
N ASP A 122 -9.93 -2.38 -20.54
CA ASP A 122 -9.50 -3.35 -21.56
C ASP A 122 -8.32 -4.23 -21.11
N GLY A 123 -7.81 -4.03 -19.89
CA GLY A 123 -6.67 -4.78 -19.37
C GLY A 123 -5.31 -4.32 -19.89
N THR A 124 -5.25 -3.15 -20.53
CA THR A 124 -3.97 -2.55 -20.93
C THR A 124 -3.05 -2.44 -19.72
N ILE A 125 -1.84 -2.98 -19.83
CA ILE A 125 -0.81 -2.89 -18.79
C ILE A 125 -0.32 -1.45 -18.72
N VAL A 126 -0.36 -0.86 -17.53
CA VAL A 126 0.09 0.52 -17.31
C VAL A 126 1.55 0.57 -16.84
N ASP A 127 2.20 1.67 -17.16
CA ASP A 127 3.55 2.07 -16.73
C ASP A 127 3.53 3.50 -16.18
N GLU A 128 4.71 4.02 -15.82
CA GLU A 128 4.87 5.37 -15.28
C GLU A 128 4.57 6.49 -16.27
N ALA A 129 4.62 6.20 -17.59
CA ALA A 129 4.30 7.14 -18.67
C ALA A 129 2.82 7.13 -19.06
N SER A 130 2.04 6.19 -18.54
CA SER A 130 0.61 6.07 -18.85
C SER A 130 -0.15 7.33 -18.45
N PRO A 131 -0.93 7.92 -19.38
CA PRO A 131 -1.65 9.18 -19.09
C PRO A 131 -2.66 8.98 -17.97
N VAL A 132 -2.68 9.90 -17.04
CA VAL A 132 -3.56 9.89 -15.88
C VAL A 132 -3.93 11.30 -15.47
N SER A 133 -5.16 11.48 -15.01
CA SER A 133 -5.67 12.73 -14.47
C SER A 133 -6.40 12.51 -13.16
N PHE A 134 -6.66 13.58 -12.42
CA PHE A 134 -7.47 13.51 -11.20
C PHE A 134 -8.88 12.94 -11.43
N ALA A 135 -9.46 13.17 -12.63
CA ALA A 135 -10.77 12.65 -13.01
C ALA A 135 -10.80 11.10 -13.10
N ASP A 136 -9.65 10.46 -13.32
CA ASP A 136 -9.54 8.99 -13.37
C ASP A 136 -9.57 8.34 -11.99
N MET A 137 -9.40 9.15 -10.94
CA MET A 137 -9.31 8.69 -9.55
C MET A 137 -10.69 8.35 -9.00
N ILE A 138 -10.96 7.04 -8.83
CA ILE A 138 -12.20 6.53 -8.23
C ILE A 138 -12.00 6.48 -6.71
N GLY A 139 -12.82 7.26 -5.98
CA GLY A 139 -12.87 7.25 -4.54
C GLY A 139 -11.85 8.14 -3.82
N HIS A 140 -12.10 8.33 -2.54
CA HIS A 140 -11.32 9.26 -1.73
C HIS A 140 -9.88 8.80 -1.51
N TYR A 141 -9.65 7.49 -1.35
CA TYR A 141 -8.30 6.96 -1.21
C TYR A 141 -7.43 7.27 -2.44
N LYS A 142 -7.89 6.91 -3.64
CA LYS A 142 -7.11 7.16 -4.88
C LYS A 142 -6.89 8.65 -5.10
N ARG A 143 -7.92 9.47 -4.87
CA ARG A 143 -7.83 10.94 -4.98
C ARG A 143 -6.80 11.51 -4.02
N SER A 144 -6.84 11.11 -2.76
CA SER A 144 -5.88 11.60 -1.76
C SER A 144 -4.45 11.14 -2.06
N LYS A 145 -4.24 9.91 -2.53
CA LYS A 145 -2.91 9.43 -2.94
C LYS A 145 -2.39 10.14 -4.19
N PHE A 146 -3.27 10.41 -5.16
CA PHE A 146 -2.91 11.17 -6.35
C PHE A 146 -2.44 12.59 -5.98
N LEU A 147 -3.21 13.31 -5.16
CA LEU A 147 -2.83 14.65 -4.71
C LEU A 147 -1.54 14.63 -3.88
N ALA A 148 -1.37 13.67 -3.00
CA ALA A 148 -0.14 13.54 -2.20
C ALA A 148 1.08 13.22 -3.08
N GLU A 149 0.92 12.44 -4.16
CA GLU A 149 1.99 12.22 -5.14
C GLU A 149 2.34 13.51 -5.88
N GLN A 150 1.37 14.36 -6.21
CA GLN A 150 1.64 15.68 -6.81
C GLN A 150 2.46 16.58 -5.87
N GLU A 151 2.25 16.51 -4.54
CA GLU A 151 3.08 17.22 -3.56
C GLU A 151 4.53 16.72 -3.57
N ALA A 152 4.72 15.39 -3.68
CA ALA A 152 6.06 14.80 -3.78
C ALA A 152 6.77 15.18 -5.09
N ILE A 153 6.04 15.20 -6.21
CA ILE A 153 6.55 15.65 -7.52
C ILE A 153 6.93 17.14 -7.45
N ALA A 154 6.06 17.97 -6.89
CA ALA A 154 6.32 19.40 -6.75
C ALA A 154 7.56 19.68 -5.86
N ALA A 155 7.73 18.93 -4.77
CA ALA A 155 8.90 19.02 -3.90
C ALA A 155 10.18 18.66 -4.65
N ALA A 156 10.16 17.62 -5.49
CA ALA A 156 11.29 17.23 -6.32
C ALA A 156 11.61 18.30 -7.39
N GLN A 157 10.59 18.85 -8.04
CA GLN A 157 10.75 19.95 -9.01
C GLN A 157 11.32 21.23 -8.36
N ALA A 158 11.04 21.43 -7.06
CA ALA A 158 11.64 22.50 -6.27
C ALA A 158 13.05 22.18 -5.77
N GLY A 159 13.67 21.10 -6.27
CA GLY A 159 15.07 20.72 -6.00
C GLY A 159 15.27 19.85 -4.74
N GLN A 160 14.20 19.33 -4.12
CA GLN A 160 14.33 18.35 -3.04
C GLN A 160 14.61 16.96 -3.63
N HIS A 161 15.52 16.20 -3.02
CA HIS A 161 15.88 14.86 -3.49
C HIS A 161 14.83 13.83 -3.07
N VAL A 162 13.71 13.77 -3.79
CA VAL A 162 12.56 12.89 -3.52
C VAL A 162 12.47 11.83 -4.60
N MET A 163 12.55 10.54 -4.23
CA MET A 163 12.23 9.39 -5.08
C MET A 163 10.81 8.91 -4.75
N ILE A 164 10.04 8.52 -5.77
CA ILE A 164 8.63 8.14 -5.63
C ILE A 164 8.48 6.67 -6.00
N LEU A 165 8.03 5.86 -5.04
CA LEU A 165 7.74 4.45 -5.27
C LEU A 165 6.24 4.20 -5.31
N ASN A 166 5.79 3.46 -6.33
CA ASN A 166 4.39 3.11 -6.56
C ASN A 166 4.20 1.58 -6.43
N PRO A 167 4.17 1.03 -5.19
CA PRO A 167 3.86 -0.38 -5.02
C PRO A 167 2.51 -0.72 -5.63
N THR A 168 2.41 -1.90 -6.23
CA THR A 168 1.13 -2.41 -6.76
C THR A 168 0.27 -2.94 -5.63
N THR A 169 0.13 -4.24 -5.51
CA THR A 169 -0.68 -4.86 -4.48
C THR A 169 0.21 -5.79 -3.65
N PRO A 170 0.89 -5.26 -2.61
CA PRO A 170 1.82 -6.04 -1.81
C PRO A 170 1.12 -7.18 -1.09
N ILE A 171 1.79 -8.34 -1.02
CA ILE A 171 1.34 -9.54 -0.34
C ILE A 171 2.51 -10.15 0.43
N GLY A 172 2.24 -10.74 1.61
CA GLY A 172 3.27 -11.34 2.45
C GLY A 172 2.83 -11.48 3.91
N PRO A 173 3.73 -11.94 4.80
CA PRO A 173 3.47 -12.07 6.24
C PRO A 173 3.40 -10.71 6.93
N HIS A 174 2.96 -10.68 8.20
CA HIS A 174 2.87 -9.49 9.06
C HIS A 174 1.83 -8.43 8.64
N ASP A 175 0.81 -8.79 7.87
CA ASP A 175 -0.33 -7.91 7.59
C ASP A 175 -1.36 -7.96 8.74
N ALA A 176 -0.93 -7.49 9.93
CA ALA A 176 -1.69 -7.61 11.19
C ALA A 176 -3.05 -6.87 11.18
N LYS A 177 -3.19 -5.85 10.38
CA LYS A 177 -4.47 -5.23 10.06
C LYS A 177 -4.74 -5.47 8.59
N PRO A 178 -5.39 -6.61 8.23
CA PRO A 178 -5.45 -7.05 6.86
C PRO A 178 -5.73 -5.91 5.88
N THR A 179 -4.77 -5.65 5.00
CA THR A 179 -4.94 -4.74 3.87
C THR A 179 -6.06 -5.26 2.96
N PRO A 180 -6.56 -4.48 1.99
CA PRO A 180 -7.52 -5.00 1.02
C PRO A 180 -7.06 -6.30 0.35
N THR A 181 -5.76 -6.47 0.10
CA THR A 181 -5.19 -7.70 -0.47
C THR A 181 -5.10 -8.82 0.56
N GLY A 182 -4.63 -8.52 1.77
CA GLY A 182 -4.60 -9.50 2.87
C GLY A 182 -5.99 -10.00 3.21
N ARG A 183 -7.01 -9.14 3.09
CA ARG A 183 -8.43 -9.52 3.29
C ARG A 183 -8.89 -10.55 2.26
N ILE A 184 -8.41 -10.53 1.01
CA ILE A 184 -8.70 -11.58 0.03
C ILE A 184 -8.24 -12.94 0.57
N ILE A 185 -7.05 -13.01 1.16
CA ILE A 185 -6.54 -14.27 1.75
C ILE A 185 -7.38 -14.68 2.96
N VAL A 186 -7.62 -13.77 3.90
CA VAL A 186 -8.39 -14.05 5.11
C VAL A 186 -9.81 -14.50 4.76
N ASP A 187 -10.47 -13.83 3.82
CA ASP A 187 -11.81 -14.20 3.37
C ASP A 187 -11.83 -15.54 2.66
N PHE A 188 -10.80 -15.86 1.87
CA PHE A 188 -10.66 -17.17 1.25
C PHE A 188 -10.52 -18.27 2.31
N LEU A 189 -9.63 -18.09 3.28
CA LEU A 189 -9.42 -19.04 4.38
C LEU A 189 -10.69 -19.26 5.21
N ASN A 190 -11.50 -18.24 5.39
CA ASN A 190 -12.79 -18.31 6.09
C ASN A 190 -13.94 -18.75 5.18
N ARG A 191 -13.69 -19.15 3.92
CA ARG A 191 -14.70 -19.58 2.94
C ARG A 191 -15.79 -18.53 2.66
N ASN A 192 -15.41 -17.25 2.73
CA ASN A 192 -16.31 -16.11 2.51
C ASN A 192 -16.46 -15.74 1.01
N PHE A 193 -15.89 -16.53 0.09
CA PHE A 193 -16.03 -16.34 -1.36
C PHE A 193 -17.01 -17.35 -1.97
N PRO A 194 -18.33 -17.07 -2.01
CA PRO A 194 -19.30 -17.93 -2.70
C PRO A 194 -19.17 -17.82 -4.22
N ALA A 195 -18.64 -16.70 -4.70
CA ALA A 195 -18.49 -16.37 -6.12
C ALA A 195 -17.38 -15.33 -6.32
N TYR A 196 -16.99 -15.09 -7.57
CA TYR A 196 -16.02 -14.07 -7.93
C TYR A 196 -16.50 -13.18 -9.07
N VAL A 197 -15.94 -11.96 -9.15
CA VAL A 197 -16.14 -11.02 -10.27
C VAL A 197 -14.92 -11.03 -11.20
N ASP A 198 -15.13 -10.59 -12.45
CA ASP A 198 -14.07 -10.44 -13.43
C ASP A 198 -13.26 -9.19 -13.13
N THR A 199 -12.17 -9.33 -12.42
CA THR A 199 -11.22 -8.28 -12.05
C THR A 199 -9.82 -8.86 -11.97
N GLY A 200 -8.80 -8.00 -11.92
CA GLY A 200 -7.42 -8.42 -11.82
C GLY A 200 -6.57 -7.41 -11.05
N LEU A 201 -5.53 -7.92 -10.44
CA LEU A 201 -4.56 -7.18 -9.65
C LEU A 201 -3.15 -7.52 -10.12
N ASN A 202 -2.23 -6.59 -9.97
CA ASN A 202 -0.81 -6.89 -10.03
C ASN A 202 -0.33 -7.15 -8.61
N LEU A 203 0.02 -8.39 -8.28
CA LEU A 203 0.54 -8.78 -6.97
C LEU A 203 2.06 -8.67 -6.92
N VAL A 204 2.60 -8.24 -5.80
CA VAL A 204 4.05 -8.13 -5.56
C VAL A 204 4.41 -8.61 -4.16
N ASP A 205 5.57 -9.23 -3.99
CA ASP A 205 6.09 -9.57 -2.66
C ASP A 205 6.43 -8.29 -1.88
N VAL A 206 5.88 -8.16 -0.68
CA VAL A 206 6.14 -7.02 0.20
C VAL A 206 7.61 -6.90 0.60
N ALA A 207 8.34 -8.01 0.69
CA ALA A 207 9.77 -8.00 0.99
C ALA A 207 10.57 -7.33 -0.13
N GLU A 208 10.21 -7.58 -1.40
CA GLU A 208 10.81 -6.90 -2.54
C GLU A 208 10.47 -5.41 -2.58
N VAL A 209 9.23 -5.05 -2.27
CA VAL A 209 8.84 -3.64 -2.11
C VAL A 209 9.70 -2.96 -1.06
N ALA A 210 9.89 -3.59 0.10
CA ALA A 210 10.70 -3.04 1.18
C ALA A 210 12.18 -2.91 0.77
N ARG A 211 12.75 -3.91 0.10
CA ARG A 211 14.11 -3.87 -0.44
C ARG A 211 14.30 -2.68 -1.39
N MET A 212 13.30 -2.41 -2.22
CA MET A 212 13.37 -1.29 -3.16
C MET A 212 13.35 0.08 -2.50
N HIS A 213 12.80 0.24 -1.31
CA HIS A 213 12.91 1.49 -0.55
C HIS A 213 14.38 1.80 -0.19
N VAL A 214 15.15 0.76 0.13
CA VAL A 214 16.59 0.91 0.40
C VAL A 214 17.35 1.24 -0.90
N VAL A 215 17.08 0.48 -1.96
CA VAL A 215 17.75 0.67 -3.26
C VAL A 215 17.43 2.03 -3.87
N ALA A 216 16.16 2.48 -3.79
CA ALA A 216 15.76 3.79 -4.30
C ALA A 216 16.46 4.95 -3.57
N LEU A 217 16.70 4.82 -2.27
CA LEU A 217 17.48 5.82 -1.53
C LEU A 217 18.93 5.93 -2.03
N GLU A 218 19.52 4.81 -2.48
CA GLU A 218 20.89 4.72 -2.94
C GLU A 218 21.05 5.13 -4.42
N ARG A 219 20.11 4.70 -5.28
CA ARG A 219 20.24 4.72 -6.75
C ARG A 219 19.12 5.43 -7.48
N GLY A 220 18.00 5.71 -6.81
CA GLY A 220 16.84 6.34 -7.44
C GLY A 220 17.12 7.74 -7.95
N THR A 221 16.53 8.09 -9.07
CA THR A 221 16.60 9.45 -9.64
C THR A 221 15.54 10.33 -8.98
N PRO A 222 15.93 11.52 -8.47
CA PRO A 222 14.98 12.46 -7.88
C PRO A 222 13.88 12.88 -8.86
N GLY A 223 12.65 12.91 -8.38
CA GLY A 223 11.45 13.26 -9.16
C GLY A 223 10.88 12.11 -9.98
N GLU A 224 11.63 11.01 -10.15
CA GLU A 224 11.16 9.84 -10.89
C GLU A 224 10.21 8.97 -10.06
N ARG A 225 9.22 8.42 -10.77
CA ARG A 225 8.29 7.42 -10.25
C ARG A 225 8.75 6.03 -10.66
N TYR A 226 8.58 5.05 -9.78
CA TYR A 226 8.94 3.65 -10.03
C TYR A 226 7.80 2.74 -9.57
N ILE A 227 7.16 2.06 -10.51
CA ILE A 227 6.18 1.03 -10.20
C ILE A 227 6.91 -0.20 -9.66
N LEU A 228 6.55 -0.62 -8.45
CA LEU A 228 7.02 -1.86 -7.85
C LEU A 228 5.93 -2.91 -8.01
N GLY A 229 5.94 -3.59 -9.14
CA GLY A 229 4.94 -4.56 -9.54
C GLY A 229 5.52 -5.96 -9.67
N GLY A 230 4.67 -6.96 -9.54
CA GLY A 230 5.01 -8.36 -9.74
C GLY A 230 4.15 -9.00 -10.83
N GLU A 231 3.34 -10.00 -10.48
CA GLU A 231 2.53 -10.75 -11.43
C GLU A 231 1.13 -10.14 -11.63
N ASN A 232 0.73 -10.00 -12.89
CA ASN A 232 -0.64 -9.62 -13.27
C ASN A 232 -1.54 -10.85 -13.22
N LEU A 233 -2.47 -10.90 -12.27
CA LEU A 233 -3.35 -12.04 -12.04
C LEU A 233 -4.82 -11.60 -11.98
N THR A 234 -5.69 -12.38 -12.62
CA THR A 234 -7.13 -12.25 -12.38
C THR A 234 -7.48 -12.70 -10.96
N LEU A 235 -8.60 -12.21 -10.42
CA LEU A 235 -9.08 -12.67 -9.11
C LEU A 235 -9.27 -14.18 -9.09
N LYS A 236 -9.77 -14.78 -10.18
CA LYS A 236 -9.90 -16.25 -10.28
C LYS A 236 -8.55 -16.94 -10.14
N GLN A 237 -7.50 -16.49 -10.84
CA GLN A 237 -6.15 -17.03 -10.70
C GLN A 237 -5.58 -16.88 -9.29
N ILE A 238 -5.85 -15.76 -8.62
CA ILE A 238 -5.47 -15.57 -7.21
C ILE A 238 -6.15 -16.61 -6.32
N LEU A 239 -7.47 -16.79 -6.47
CA LEU A 239 -8.24 -17.77 -5.69
C LEU A 239 -7.83 -19.21 -5.99
N ASP A 240 -7.47 -19.54 -7.25
CA ASP A 240 -6.96 -20.86 -7.64
C ASP A 240 -5.59 -21.14 -7.00
N ARG A 241 -4.70 -20.14 -6.94
CA ARG A 241 -3.41 -20.28 -6.24
C ARG A 241 -3.60 -20.47 -4.74
N LEU A 242 -4.53 -19.74 -4.12
CA LEU A 242 -4.88 -19.94 -2.72
C LEU A 242 -5.45 -21.34 -2.48
N SER A 243 -6.26 -21.85 -3.40
CA SER A 243 -6.77 -23.24 -3.36
C SER A 243 -5.63 -24.25 -3.42
N ALA A 244 -4.66 -24.07 -4.30
CA ALA A 244 -3.49 -24.94 -4.41
C ALA A 244 -2.60 -24.92 -3.14
N ILE A 245 -2.49 -23.76 -2.48
CA ILE A 245 -1.71 -23.58 -1.24
C ILE A 245 -2.40 -24.22 -0.04
N THR A 246 -3.74 -24.11 0.06
CA THR A 246 -4.49 -24.43 1.27
C THR A 246 -5.27 -25.74 1.21
N GLY A 247 -5.49 -26.29 0.00
CA GLY A 247 -6.39 -27.42 -0.23
C GLY A 247 -7.88 -27.05 -0.18
N LEU A 248 -8.24 -25.80 0.13
CA LEU A 248 -9.63 -25.34 0.14
C LEU A 248 -10.16 -25.18 -1.29
N PRO A 249 -11.47 -25.42 -1.54
CA PRO A 249 -12.03 -25.29 -2.89
C PRO A 249 -12.05 -23.83 -3.38
N SER A 250 -11.60 -23.63 -4.62
CA SER A 250 -11.71 -22.33 -5.30
C SER A 250 -13.15 -22.10 -5.77
N PRO A 251 -13.68 -20.86 -5.65
CA PRO A 251 -15.00 -20.51 -6.18
C PRO A 251 -15.08 -20.75 -7.69
N THR A 252 -16.16 -21.38 -8.15
CA THR A 252 -16.41 -21.66 -9.57
C THR A 252 -17.45 -20.73 -10.19
N MET A 253 -18.33 -20.14 -9.36
CA MET A 253 -19.38 -19.28 -9.83
C MET A 253 -18.88 -17.86 -10.10
N LYS A 254 -19.01 -17.40 -11.36
CA LYS A 254 -18.73 -16.02 -11.77
C LYS A 254 -20.01 -15.20 -11.70
N VAL A 255 -19.96 -14.06 -11.02
CA VAL A 255 -21.07 -13.08 -11.00
C VAL A 255 -20.73 -11.85 -11.84
N THR A 256 -21.77 -11.23 -12.41
CA THR A 256 -21.59 -10.00 -13.18
C THR A 256 -21.34 -8.80 -12.28
N HIS A 257 -20.66 -7.78 -12.79
CA HIS A 257 -20.47 -6.52 -12.05
C HIS A 257 -21.80 -5.83 -11.67
N ALA A 258 -22.89 -6.07 -12.41
CA ALA A 258 -24.20 -5.53 -12.07
C ALA A 258 -24.74 -6.14 -10.78
N VAL A 259 -24.64 -7.45 -10.64
CA VAL A 259 -25.04 -8.17 -9.41
C VAL A 259 -24.16 -7.75 -8.22
N ALA A 260 -22.83 -7.68 -8.42
CA ALA A 260 -21.91 -7.19 -7.39
C ALA A 260 -22.22 -5.75 -6.97
N MET A 261 -22.61 -4.88 -7.93
CA MET A 261 -22.98 -3.49 -7.66
C MET A 261 -24.25 -3.38 -6.84
N ALA A 262 -25.29 -4.18 -7.18
CA ALA A 262 -26.51 -4.22 -6.40
C ALA A 262 -26.24 -4.68 -4.96
N PHE A 263 -25.46 -5.75 -4.76
CA PHE A 263 -25.05 -6.20 -3.44
C PHE A 263 -24.30 -5.11 -2.66
N ALA A 264 -23.30 -4.49 -3.27
CA ALA A 264 -22.51 -3.43 -2.64
C ALA A 264 -23.38 -2.23 -2.24
N PHE A 265 -24.35 -1.83 -3.09
CA PHE A 265 -25.28 -0.75 -2.77
C PHE A 265 -26.11 -1.06 -1.53
N PHE A 266 -26.66 -2.26 -1.42
CA PHE A 266 -27.46 -2.67 -0.24
C PHE A 266 -26.56 -2.79 1.00
N ASP A 267 -25.39 -3.41 0.90
CA ASP A 267 -24.50 -3.60 2.05
C ASP A 267 -23.96 -2.26 2.57
N GLU A 268 -23.59 -1.33 1.68
CA GLU A 268 -23.10 -0.01 2.06
C GLU A 268 -24.18 0.83 2.76
N ASN A 269 -25.45 0.75 2.31
CA ASN A 269 -26.55 1.47 2.95
C ASN A 269 -26.98 0.81 4.27
N ILE A 270 -27.04 -0.52 4.34
CA ILE A 270 -27.49 -1.23 5.55
C ILE A 270 -26.36 -1.34 6.58
N THR A 271 -25.23 -1.90 6.19
CA THR A 271 -24.10 -2.14 7.11
C THR A 271 -23.35 -0.84 7.39
N GLY A 272 -23.08 -0.05 6.34
CA GLY A 272 -22.34 1.20 6.47
C GLY A 272 -23.16 2.30 7.14
N LYS A 273 -24.23 2.77 6.50
CA LYS A 273 -24.98 3.95 6.98
C LYS A 273 -25.87 3.68 8.17
N LEU A 274 -26.63 2.55 8.18
CA LEU A 274 -27.57 2.27 9.27
C LEU A 274 -26.88 1.67 10.50
N ARG A 275 -25.89 0.80 10.32
CA ARG A 275 -25.21 0.10 11.45
C ARG A 275 -23.87 0.72 11.84
N GLY A 276 -23.35 1.69 11.06
CA GLY A 276 -22.05 2.33 11.31
C GLY A 276 -20.85 1.39 11.26
N LYS A 277 -20.99 0.23 10.60
CA LYS A 277 -19.92 -0.77 10.45
C LYS A 277 -19.34 -0.74 9.05
N GLU A 278 -18.08 -1.15 8.91
CA GLU A 278 -17.44 -1.27 7.60
C GLU A 278 -18.22 -2.29 6.74
N PRO A 279 -18.70 -1.89 5.53
CA PRO A 279 -19.38 -2.79 4.62
C PRO A 279 -18.43 -3.87 4.10
N ARG A 280 -18.95 -5.06 3.79
CA ARG A 280 -18.18 -6.13 3.13
C ARG A 280 -17.81 -5.77 1.70
N ALA A 281 -18.72 -5.10 0.99
CA ALA A 281 -18.50 -4.57 -0.34
C ALA A 281 -18.98 -3.12 -0.42
N THR A 282 -18.16 -2.24 -1.01
CA THR A 282 -18.55 -0.85 -1.27
C THR A 282 -18.81 -0.64 -2.76
N VAL A 283 -19.70 0.28 -3.09
CA VAL A 283 -19.96 0.70 -4.47
C VAL A 283 -18.65 1.13 -5.15
N GLU A 284 -17.79 1.79 -4.40
CA GLU A 284 -16.47 2.24 -4.88
C GLU A 284 -15.55 1.05 -5.21
N ALA A 285 -15.46 0.04 -4.32
CA ALA A 285 -14.66 -1.16 -4.56
C ALA A 285 -15.11 -1.91 -5.81
N VAL A 286 -16.45 -2.04 -6.03
CA VAL A 286 -16.97 -2.68 -7.24
C VAL A 286 -16.70 -1.86 -8.49
N ARG A 287 -16.77 -0.52 -8.42
CA ARG A 287 -16.38 0.37 -9.54
C ARG A 287 -14.90 0.22 -9.90
N MET A 288 -14.03 0.15 -8.89
CA MET A 288 -12.60 -0.10 -9.11
C MET A 288 -12.36 -1.48 -9.73
N GLY A 289 -13.06 -2.51 -9.25
CA GLY A 289 -12.97 -3.87 -9.77
C GLY A 289 -13.42 -4.07 -11.22
N ARG A 290 -14.02 -3.05 -11.86
CA ARG A 290 -14.29 -3.07 -13.32
C ARG A 290 -13.03 -2.86 -14.16
N LYS A 291 -11.92 -2.43 -13.57
CA LYS A 291 -10.65 -2.20 -14.26
C LYS A 291 -9.69 -3.30 -13.86
N MET A 292 -8.98 -3.88 -14.84
CA MET A 292 -7.83 -4.72 -14.57
C MET A 292 -6.68 -3.83 -14.10
N MET A 293 -6.26 -3.98 -12.85
CA MET A 293 -5.16 -3.20 -12.28
C MET A 293 -3.82 -3.84 -12.62
N PHE A 294 -3.55 -3.98 -13.93
CA PHE A 294 -2.34 -4.58 -14.46
C PHE A 294 -1.29 -3.50 -14.72
N ALA A 295 -0.08 -3.75 -14.26
CA ALA A 295 1.03 -2.82 -14.36
C ALA A 295 2.32 -3.57 -14.71
N THR A 296 3.33 -2.82 -15.16
CA THR A 296 4.69 -3.33 -15.38
C THR A 296 5.68 -2.61 -14.48
N ALA A 297 6.70 -3.33 -14.02
CA ALA A 297 7.82 -2.79 -13.26
C ALA A 297 9.07 -2.58 -14.12
N ALA A 298 8.96 -2.62 -15.44
CA ALA A 298 10.09 -2.60 -16.37
C ALA A 298 11.07 -1.44 -16.14
N LYS A 299 10.59 -0.28 -15.69
CA LYS A 299 11.45 0.85 -15.34
C LYS A 299 12.24 0.57 -14.06
N ALA A 300 11.59 0.07 -13.01
CA ALA A 300 12.26 -0.29 -11.77
C ALA A 300 13.28 -1.43 -11.98
N GLU A 301 12.96 -2.41 -12.84
CA GLU A 301 13.91 -3.47 -13.22
C GLU A 301 15.17 -2.89 -13.88
N ARG A 302 15.00 -2.01 -14.86
CA ARG A 302 16.09 -1.43 -15.63
C ARG A 302 16.95 -0.46 -14.81
N GLU A 303 16.33 0.39 -13.99
CA GLU A 303 17.01 1.51 -13.34
C GLU A 303 17.42 1.23 -11.90
N LEU A 304 16.64 0.40 -11.18
CA LEU A 304 16.90 0.07 -9.79
C LEU A 304 17.36 -1.38 -9.58
N GLY A 305 17.34 -2.21 -10.64
CA GLY A 305 17.65 -3.63 -10.51
C GLY A 305 16.57 -4.38 -9.71
N PHE A 306 15.31 -3.94 -9.83
CA PHE A 306 14.18 -4.64 -9.24
C PHE A 306 14.07 -6.04 -9.87
N GLN A 307 13.83 -7.04 -9.04
CA GLN A 307 13.61 -8.40 -9.50
C GLN A 307 12.17 -8.81 -9.21
N VAL A 308 11.42 -9.13 -10.24
CA VAL A 308 10.09 -9.68 -10.09
C VAL A 308 10.20 -11.13 -9.65
N THR A 309 9.87 -11.39 -8.38
CA THR A 309 9.84 -12.75 -7.83
C THR A 309 8.45 -13.36 -7.99
N PRO A 310 8.34 -14.70 -8.17
CA PRO A 310 7.05 -15.37 -8.19
C PRO A 310 6.28 -15.11 -6.90
N VAL A 311 5.05 -14.59 -7.01
CA VAL A 311 4.24 -14.22 -5.82
C VAL A 311 3.67 -15.44 -5.08
N TYR A 312 3.83 -16.63 -5.62
CA TYR A 312 3.35 -17.86 -4.98
C TYR A 312 3.94 -18.07 -3.59
N GLU A 313 5.25 -17.86 -3.42
CA GLU A 313 5.93 -17.98 -2.13
C GLU A 313 5.49 -16.90 -1.13
N ALA A 314 5.29 -15.69 -1.62
CA ALA A 314 4.74 -14.59 -0.80
C ALA A 314 3.31 -14.90 -0.35
N MET A 315 2.48 -15.49 -1.23
CA MET A 315 1.13 -15.97 -0.88
C MET A 315 1.16 -17.06 0.17
N GLN A 316 2.06 -18.08 0.01
CA GLN A 316 2.24 -19.14 1.01
C GLN A 316 2.64 -18.57 2.37
N SER A 317 3.59 -17.65 2.39
CA SER A 317 4.07 -16.99 3.61
C SER A 317 2.96 -16.18 4.30
N ALA A 318 2.12 -15.48 3.51
CA ALA A 318 0.96 -14.75 4.00
C ALA A 318 -0.08 -15.71 4.60
N VAL A 319 -0.44 -16.79 3.90
CA VAL A 319 -1.38 -17.82 4.39
C VAL A 319 -0.89 -18.41 5.71
N LYS A 320 0.37 -18.86 5.75
CA LYS A 320 0.99 -19.41 6.97
C LYS A 320 0.92 -18.42 8.13
N TRP A 321 1.21 -17.15 7.85
CA TRP A 321 1.19 -16.11 8.88
C TRP A 321 -0.22 -15.85 9.41
N PHE A 322 -1.23 -15.72 8.53
CA PHE A 322 -2.62 -15.51 8.94
C PHE A 322 -3.18 -16.67 9.77
N LEU A 323 -2.89 -17.91 9.37
CA LEU A 323 -3.29 -19.09 10.14
C LEU A 323 -2.63 -19.12 11.53
N ALA A 324 -1.32 -18.89 11.59
CA ALA A 324 -0.58 -18.88 12.86
C ALA A 324 -1.03 -17.78 13.85
N HIS A 325 -1.67 -16.71 13.35
CA HIS A 325 -2.15 -15.60 14.17
C HIS A 325 -3.67 -15.60 14.37
N GLY A 326 -4.35 -16.70 14.03
CA GLY A 326 -5.77 -16.90 14.36
C GLY A 326 -6.76 -16.09 13.51
N TYR A 327 -6.38 -15.64 12.29
CA TYR A 327 -7.29 -14.92 11.39
C TYR A 327 -8.29 -15.85 10.69
N ALA A 328 -8.01 -17.13 10.67
CA ALA A 328 -8.90 -18.17 10.17
C ALA A 328 -8.59 -19.50 10.86
N PRO A 329 -9.56 -20.46 10.90
CA PRO A 329 -9.28 -21.81 11.35
C PRO A 329 -8.28 -22.50 10.41
N HIS A 330 -7.51 -23.44 10.93
CA HIS A 330 -6.68 -24.30 10.06
C HIS A 330 -7.59 -25.11 9.13
N PRO A 331 -7.23 -25.22 7.83
CA PRO A 331 -8.01 -25.96 6.83
C PRO A 331 -8.17 -27.44 7.16
#